data_4ea7426f38d6a20e29e9b431e2064966
#
_entry.id   4ea7426f38d6a20e29e9b431e2064966
#
_cell.length_a   1.000
_cell.length_b   1.000
_cell.length_c   1.000
_cell.angle_alpha   90.00
_cell.angle_beta   90.00
_cell.angle_gamma   90.00
#
_symmetry.space_group_name_H-M   'P 1'
#
loop_
_entity.id
_entity.type
_entity.pdbx_description
1 polymer ?
#
loop_
_entity_poly.entity_id
_entity_poly.type
_entity_poly.pdbx_seq_one_letter_code
_entity_poly.pdbx_strand_id
1 'polypeptide(L)'
;MTSTPDRPVGHAQTGAGAPAAPPPAAAAAPPAPPPGPPRALGPPGVLGPDGLRHRRGARVLLLDAADRVLLARGHDTDQPDRSWWFTIGGGIEPGESDLDAAVREVREETGLHLDPATLEGPVWTRSAIFDFYRERCRQDEVFYLARLTDQHTSRPLTRDGWTEVEHDVVDEMRWWTLPELRTVTIEVFPAGLSDLLEPLLGGWDGSTRHLGEATE
;
A
#
# COMPACT_ATOMS: atom_id res chain seq x y z
N MET A 1 36.92 -16.94 -89.35
CA MET A 1 38.23 -16.25 -89.54
C MET A 1 38.25 -15.19 -88.41
N THR A 2 38.96 -15.50 -87.33
CA THR A 2 40.21 -14.84 -86.88
C THR A 2 39.92 -13.42 -86.36
N SER A 3 40.27 -12.97 -85.27
CA SER A 3 41.34 -13.26 -84.31
C SER A 3 41.11 -12.37 -83.08
N THR A 4 41.36 -12.86 -81.92
CA THR A 4 41.69 -12.11 -80.70
C THR A 4 43.04 -11.38 -80.89
N PRO A 5 43.29 -10.24 -80.23
CA PRO A 5 44.18 -10.31 -79.09
C PRO A 5 43.81 -9.29 -77.98
N ASP A 6 44.00 -9.74 -76.86
CA ASP A 6 45.08 -9.51 -75.84
C ASP A 6 44.93 -8.33 -74.92
N ARG A 7 44.99 -8.71 -73.63
CA ARG A 7 44.93 -7.89 -72.41
C ARG A 7 46.30 -7.20 -72.12
N PRO A 8 46.27 -6.15 -71.32
CA PRO A 8 47.19 -6.19 -70.18
C PRO A 8 46.54 -5.95 -68.83
N VAL A 9 47.11 -6.62 -67.87
CA VAL A 9 46.80 -6.71 -66.49
C VAL A 9 47.26 -5.44 -65.72
N GLY A 10 46.34 -4.74 -65.07
CA GLY A 10 46.67 -3.66 -64.17
C GLY A 10 46.62 -4.13 -62.70
N HIS A 11 47.73 -4.05 -61.99
CA HIS A 11 47.89 -4.35 -60.62
C HIS A 11 47.09 -3.33 -59.72
N ALA A 12 46.09 -3.81 -59.02
CA ALA A 12 45.46 -3.04 -57.95
C ALA A 12 46.28 -3.21 -56.68
N GLN A 13 46.83 -2.10 -56.19
CA GLN A 13 47.41 -2.02 -54.83
C GLN A 13 46.29 -2.04 -53.77
N THR A 14 46.28 -3.05 -52.93
CA THR A 14 45.48 -3.14 -51.76
C THR A 14 46.07 -2.24 -50.69
N GLY A 15 45.49 -1.05 -50.48
CA GLY A 15 45.76 -0.23 -49.32
C GLY A 15 45.17 -0.86 -48.06
N ALA A 16 46.02 -1.35 -47.19
CA ALA A 16 45.62 -1.80 -45.87
C ALA A 16 45.18 -0.60 -45.03
N GLY A 17 43.84 -0.47 -44.82
CA GLY A 17 43.29 0.50 -43.87
C GLY A 17 43.65 0.08 -42.47
N ALA A 18 44.22 1.01 -41.70
CA ALA A 18 44.49 0.83 -40.26
C ALA A 18 43.19 0.56 -39.51
N PRO A 19 43.18 -0.32 -38.50
CA PRO A 19 41.97 -0.56 -37.69
C PRO A 19 41.60 0.71 -36.94
N ALA A 20 40.30 1.05 -37.00
CA ALA A 20 39.71 2.16 -36.24
C ALA A 20 39.85 1.90 -34.73
N ALA A 21 40.27 2.92 -33.99
CA ALA A 21 40.35 2.86 -32.54
C ALA A 21 38.99 2.56 -31.93
N PRO A 22 38.91 1.73 -30.88
CA PRO A 22 37.65 1.46 -30.18
C PRO A 22 37.08 2.74 -29.59
N PRO A 23 35.72 2.88 -29.53
CA PRO A 23 35.10 4.04 -28.90
C PRO A 23 35.46 4.09 -27.41
N PRO A 24 35.57 5.29 -26.83
CA PRO A 24 35.86 5.43 -25.41
C PRO A 24 34.78 4.70 -24.58
N ALA A 25 35.23 3.93 -23.60
CA ALA A 25 34.34 3.24 -22.68
C ALA A 25 33.37 4.27 -22.04
N ALA A 26 32.07 3.99 -22.19
CA ALA A 26 31.07 4.81 -21.53
C ALA A 26 31.38 4.84 -20.01
N ALA A 27 31.49 6.03 -19.45
CA ALA A 27 31.69 6.21 -18.01
C ALA A 27 30.53 5.50 -17.31
N ALA A 28 30.86 4.59 -16.40
CA ALA A 28 29.88 3.90 -15.59
C ALA A 28 29.02 4.94 -14.84
N ALA A 29 27.70 4.84 -14.95
CA ALA A 29 26.82 5.68 -14.17
C ALA A 29 27.18 5.56 -12.66
N PRO A 30 27.13 6.64 -11.88
CA PRO A 30 27.37 6.55 -10.45
C PRO A 30 26.41 5.50 -9.84
N PRO A 31 26.86 4.73 -8.83
CA PRO A 31 25.98 3.77 -8.16
C PRO A 31 24.74 4.53 -7.64
N ALA A 32 23.58 3.92 -7.81
CA ALA A 32 22.35 4.44 -7.23
C ALA A 32 22.56 4.68 -5.72
N PRO A 33 22.03 5.76 -5.15
CA PRO A 33 22.10 5.96 -3.70
C PRO A 33 21.50 4.71 -3.01
N PRO A 34 22.00 4.34 -1.84
CA PRO A 34 21.44 3.22 -1.10
C PRO A 34 19.94 3.47 -0.92
N PRO A 35 19.09 2.44 -0.98
CA PRO A 35 17.69 2.59 -0.70
C PRO A 35 17.55 3.28 0.65
N GLY A 36 16.80 4.38 0.68
CA GLY A 36 16.43 5.02 1.93
C GLY A 36 15.70 3.98 2.80
N PRO A 37 15.55 4.24 4.11
CA PRO A 37 14.76 3.36 4.95
C PRO A 37 13.43 3.07 4.24
N PRO A 38 12.94 1.81 4.28
CA PRO A 38 11.70 1.46 3.60
C PRO A 38 10.65 2.50 3.96
N ARG A 39 9.92 2.99 2.97
CA ARG A 39 8.79 3.90 3.20
C ARG A 39 7.84 3.14 4.10
N ALA A 40 7.88 3.48 5.38
CA ALA A 40 6.92 2.99 6.35
C ALA A 40 5.52 3.25 5.81
N LEU A 41 4.56 2.41 6.16
CA LEU A 41 3.14 2.60 5.83
C LEU A 41 2.73 4.07 6.06
N GLY A 42 2.85 4.91 5.05
CA GLY A 42 2.63 6.36 5.08
C GLY A 42 3.85 7.22 5.49
N PRO A 43 3.70 8.55 5.46
CA PRO A 43 4.78 9.50 5.70
C PRO A 43 5.34 9.37 7.12
N PRO A 44 6.65 9.63 7.31
CA PRO A 44 7.25 9.65 8.63
C PRO A 44 6.55 10.71 9.48
N GLY A 45 6.01 10.30 10.65
CA GLY A 45 5.33 11.21 11.57
C GLY A 45 6.26 12.33 12.09
N VAL A 46 5.65 13.41 12.57
CA VAL A 46 6.35 14.51 13.22
C VAL A 46 6.64 14.12 14.68
N LEU A 47 7.87 14.36 15.17
CA LEU A 47 8.21 14.10 16.57
C LEU A 47 7.40 15.03 17.48
N GLY A 48 6.56 14.44 18.33
CA GLY A 48 5.73 15.14 19.29
C GLY A 48 6.46 15.50 20.57
N PRO A 49 5.84 16.32 21.43
CA PRO A 49 6.42 16.72 22.72
C PRO A 49 6.53 15.56 23.72
N ASP A 50 5.80 14.48 23.49
CA ASP A 50 5.85 13.22 24.24
C ASP A 50 6.99 12.29 23.81
N GLY A 51 7.79 12.71 22.85
CA GLY A 51 8.90 11.92 22.29
C GLY A 51 8.45 10.84 21.30
N LEU A 52 7.16 10.76 20.97
CA LEU A 52 6.62 9.84 19.98
C LEU A 52 6.55 10.48 18.60
N ARG A 53 6.64 9.66 17.55
CA ARG A 53 6.28 10.11 16.21
C ARG A 53 4.77 10.13 16.06
N HIS A 54 4.23 11.32 15.82
CA HIS A 54 2.80 11.53 15.59
C HIS A 54 2.49 11.39 14.10
N ARG A 55 1.54 10.53 13.79
CA ARG A 55 1.05 10.25 12.46
C ARG A 55 -0.46 10.43 12.42
N ARG A 56 -1.00 10.67 11.24
CA ARG A 56 -2.44 10.62 11.00
C ARG A 56 -2.74 9.50 10.02
N GLY A 57 -3.85 8.83 10.21
CA GLY A 57 -4.29 7.74 9.34
C GLY A 57 -5.77 7.83 9.00
N ALA A 58 -6.12 7.37 7.80
CA ALA A 58 -7.49 7.21 7.37
C ALA A 58 -7.76 5.74 7.09
N ARG A 59 -8.82 5.20 7.70
CA ARG A 59 -9.24 3.80 7.61
C ARG A 59 -10.62 3.69 7.02
N VAL A 60 -10.90 2.60 6.34
CA VAL A 60 -12.22 2.35 5.75
C VAL A 60 -12.75 0.99 6.17
N LEU A 61 -13.95 0.99 6.72
CA LEU A 61 -14.76 -0.19 6.98
C LEU A 61 -15.47 -0.55 5.67
N LEU A 62 -14.90 -1.43 4.91
CA LEU A 62 -15.49 -1.92 3.65
C LEU A 62 -16.47 -3.04 3.96
N LEU A 63 -17.77 -2.78 3.76
CA LEU A 63 -18.82 -3.79 3.92
C LEU A 63 -19.31 -4.23 2.53
N ASP A 64 -19.40 -5.52 2.31
CA ASP A 64 -20.03 -6.05 1.11
C ASP A 64 -21.56 -6.18 1.26
N ALA A 65 -22.24 -6.63 0.20
CA ALA A 65 -23.70 -6.81 0.19
C ALA A 65 -24.21 -7.87 1.19
N ALA A 66 -23.32 -8.70 1.75
CA ALA A 66 -23.64 -9.71 2.77
C ALA A 66 -23.23 -9.25 4.19
N ASP A 67 -22.98 -7.94 4.39
CA ASP A 67 -22.52 -7.33 5.64
C ASP A 67 -21.20 -7.94 6.17
N ARG A 68 -20.34 -8.44 5.27
CA ARG A 68 -19.00 -8.88 5.63
C ARG A 68 -18.04 -7.72 5.56
N VAL A 69 -17.14 -7.61 6.52
CA VAL A 69 -16.08 -6.59 6.53
C VAL A 69 -14.80 -7.15 5.90
N LEU A 70 -14.13 -6.33 5.08
CA LEU A 70 -12.81 -6.66 4.56
C LEU A 70 -11.74 -6.26 5.56
N LEU A 71 -10.88 -7.20 5.91
CA LEU A 71 -9.69 -6.95 6.73
C LEU A 71 -8.46 -7.48 6.01
N ALA A 72 -7.33 -6.83 6.27
CA ALA A 72 -6.00 -7.31 5.92
C ALA A 72 -5.36 -7.98 7.15
N ARG A 73 -4.56 -9.04 6.92
CA ARG A 73 -3.74 -9.65 7.95
C ARG A 73 -2.29 -9.27 7.73
N GLY A 74 -1.66 -8.77 8.78
CA GLY A 74 -0.23 -8.52 8.80
C GLY A 74 0.48 -9.35 9.85
N HIS A 75 1.80 -9.38 9.75
CA HIS A 75 2.68 -9.98 10.74
C HIS A 75 3.80 -9.02 11.14
N ASP A 76 4.41 -9.30 12.30
CA ASP A 76 5.56 -8.55 12.79
C ASP A 76 6.84 -9.11 12.14
N THR A 77 7.61 -8.26 11.48
CA THR A 77 8.88 -8.66 10.83
C THR A 77 9.94 -9.14 11.82
N ASP A 78 9.91 -8.63 13.05
CA ASP A 78 10.84 -9.02 14.13
C ASP A 78 10.31 -10.21 14.96
N GLN A 79 8.99 -10.46 14.94
CA GLN A 79 8.29 -11.55 15.63
C GLN A 79 7.31 -12.23 14.65
N PRO A 80 7.79 -13.07 13.72
CA PRO A 80 6.95 -13.64 12.64
C PRO A 80 5.76 -14.48 13.11
N ASP A 81 5.80 -14.97 14.36
CA ASP A 81 4.69 -15.70 14.97
C ASP A 81 3.55 -14.76 15.46
N ARG A 82 3.81 -13.47 15.57
CA ARG A 82 2.81 -12.45 15.91
C ARG A 82 2.16 -11.94 14.64
N SER A 83 0.85 -12.09 14.53
CA SER A 83 0.05 -11.58 13.41
C SER A 83 -1.28 -10.99 13.93
N TRP A 84 -1.86 -10.09 13.14
CA TRP A 84 -3.11 -9.41 13.50
C TRP A 84 -3.93 -9.08 12.27
N TRP A 85 -5.23 -8.87 12.48
CA TRP A 85 -6.14 -8.34 11.47
C TRP A 85 -6.38 -6.85 11.67
N PHE A 86 -6.45 -6.10 10.59
CA PHE A 86 -6.70 -4.66 10.63
C PHE A 86 -7.55 -4.19 9.44
N THR A 87 -8.17 -3.02 9.62
CA THR A 87 -9.00 -2.39 8.59
C THR A 87 -8.15 -1.80 7.47
N ILE A 88 -8.68 -1.79 6.25
CA ILE A 88 -8.07 -1.19 5.08
C ILE A 88 -7.82 0.30 5.31
N GLY A 89 -6.67 0.81 4.83
CA GLY A 89 -6.27 2.20 4.94
C GLY A 89 -4.90 2.41 5.56
N GLY A 90 -4.39 3.61 5.45
CA GLY A 90 -3.02 3.94 5.85
C GLY A 90 -2.81 5.41 6.20
N GLY A 91 -1.62 5.92 5.92
CA GLY A 91 -1.20 7.25 6.33
C GLY A 91 -1.78 8.37 5.47
N ILE A 92 -2.16 9.47 6.10
CA ILE A 92 -2.59 10.69 5.41
C ILE A 92 -1.35 11.46 5.00
N GLU A 93 -1.23 11.80 3.71
CA GLU A 93 -0.09 12.55 3.17
C GLU A 93 -0.18 14.06 3.49
N PRO A 94 0.96 14.79 3.49
CA PRO A 94 0.95 16.22 3.71
C PRO A 94 0.07 16.98 2.70
N GLY A 95 -0.94 17.70 3.20
CA GLY A 95 -1.86 18.47 2.37
C GLY A 95 -3.04 17.67 1.83
N GLU A 96 -3.10 16.37 2.10
CA GLU A 96 -4.22 15.50 1.74
C GLU A 96 -5.35 15.61 2.76
N SER A 97 -6.60 15.53 2.32
CA SER A 97 -7.74 15.40 3.23
C SER A 97 -7.86 13.95 3.72
N ASP A 98 -8.51 13.77 4.87
CA ASP A 98 -8.74 12.45 5.45
C ASP A 98 -9.55 11.55 4.49
N LEU A 99 -10.51 12.15 3.78
CA LEU A 99 -11.37 11.45 2.83
C LEU A 99 -10.61 11.05 1.56
N ASP A 100 -9.74 11.93 1.02
CA ASP A 100 -8.92 11.62 -0.14
C ASP A 100 -7.93 10.50 0.19
N ALA A 101 -7.31 10.55 1.37
CA ALA A 101 -6.44 9.50 1.87
C ALA A 101 -7.20 8.16 1.95
N ALA A 102 -8.40 8.15 2.53
CA ALA A 102 -9.23 6.95 2.64
C ALA A 102 -9.50 6.31 1.26
N VAL A 103 -9.87 7.11 0.27
CA VAL A 103 -10.14 6.62 -1.10
C VAL A 103 -8.87 6.13 -1.80
N ARG A 104 -7.76 6.86 -1.65
CA ARG A 104 -6.45 6.48 -2.20
C ARG A 104 -5.98 5.15 -1.65
N GLU A 105 -6.00 5.00 -0.33
CA GLU A 105 -5.56 3.77 0.35
C GLU A 105 -6.41 2.56 -0.05
N VAL A 106 -7.74 2.71 -0.11
CA VAL A 106 -8.61 1.61 -0.61
C VAL A 106 -8.20 1.19 -2.01
N ARG A 107 -7.93 2.15 -2.89
CA ARG A 107 -7.51 1.83 -4.26
C ARG A 107 -6.14 1.14 -4.28
N GLU A 108 -5.17 1.62 -3.52
CA GLU A 108 -3.81 1.11 -3.48
C GLU A 108 -3.75 -0.29 -2.86
N GLU A 109 -4.43 -0.50 -1.73
CA GLU A 109 -4.40 -1.77 -1.02
C GLU A 109 -5.29 -2.85 -1.65
N THR A 110 -6.41 -2.48 -2.30
CA THR A 110 -7.41 -3.46 -2.74
C THR A 110 -7.71 -3.46 -4.24
N GLY A 111 -7.31 -2.41 -4.96
CA GLY A 111 -7.70 -2.18 -6.36
C GLY A 111 -9.13 -1.70 -6.55
N LEU A 112 -9.90 -1.50 -5.47
CA LEU A 112 -11.27 -0.98 -5.54
C LEU A 112 -11.26 0.53 -5.80
N HIS A 113 -12.15 0.98 -6.67
CA HIS A 113 -12.37 2.40 -6.94
C HIS A 113 -13.66 2.84 -6.28
N LEU A 114 -13.58 3.70 -5.28
CA LEU A 114 -14.73 4.27 -4.60
C LEU A 114 -14.94 5.72 -5.00
N ASP A 115 -16.20 6.13 -5.12
CA ASP A 115 -16.56 7.54 -5.18
C ASP A 115 -16.48 8.11 -3.76
N PRO A 116 -15.69 9.18 -3.50
CA PRO A 116 -15.62 9.80 -2.18
C PRO A 116 -16.99 10.15 -1.59
N ALA A 117 -17.96 10.51 -2.44
CA ALA A 117 -19.32 10.83 -2.02
C ALA A 117 -20.10 9.62 -1.45
N THR A 118 -19.63 8.41 -1.64
CA THR A 118 -20.25 7.19 -1.09
C THR A 118 -19.71 6.78 0.27
N LEU A 119 -18.65 7.42 0.76
CA LEU A 119 -18.11 7.17 2.08
C LEU A 119 -18.93 7.92 3.14
N GLU A 120 -19.41 7.18 4.12
CA GLU A 120 -20.08 7.73 5.31
C GLU A 120 -19.05 7.96 6.40
N GLY A 121 -19.10 9.11 7.07
CA GLY A 121 -18.20 9.34 8.19
C GLY A 121 -17.69 10.77 8.37
N PRO A 122 -16.70 10.92 9.28
CA PRO A 122 -16.04 9.84 10.02
C PRO A 122 -16.99 9.16 11.02
N VAL A 123 -17.04 7.83 10.97
CA VAL A 123 -17.86 7.04 11.91
C VAL A 123 -17.19 6.88 13.25
N TRP A 124 -15.84 6.74 13.26
CA TRP A 124 -15.03 6.66 14.45
C TRP A 124 -13.77 7.52 14.35
N THR A 125 -13.23 7.89 15.51
CA THR A 125 -11.87 8.40 15.68
C THR A 125 -11.21 7.68 16.86
N ARG A 126 -9.88 7.47 16.79
CA ARG A 126 -9.08 6.97 17.91
C ARG A 126 -7.64 7.47 17.84
N SER A 127 -6.93 7.36 18.95
CA SER A 127 -5.47 7.43 18.98
C SER A 127 -4.92 6.05 19.34
N ALA A 128 -3.93 5.56 18.60
CA ALA A 128 -3.25 4.32 18.90
C ALA A 128 -1.75 4.57 19.09
N ILE A 129 -1.16 3.92 20.10
CA ILE A 129 0.28 3.91 20.32
C ILE A 129 0.75 2.49 20.07
N PHE A 130 1.65 2.32 19.11
CA PHE A 130 2.18 1.02 18.71
C PHE A 130 3.63 1.13 18.26
N ASP A 131 4.31 -0.01 18.25
CA ASP A 131 5.65 -0.11 17.74
C ASP A 131 5.61 -0.39 16.23
N PHE A 132 6.26 0.47 15.46
CA PHE A 132 6.34 0.35 14.02
C PHE A 132 7.81 0.45 13.58
N TYR A 133 8.35 -0.60 12.97
CA TYR A 133 9.76 -0.68 12.57
C TYR A 133 10.71 -0.25 13.70
N ARG A 134 10.49 -0.76 14.92
CA ARG A 134 11.29 -0.45 16.14
C ARG A 134 11.17 1.00 16.61
N GLU A 135 10.28 1.79 16.03
CA GLU A 135 9.97 3.14 16.51
C GLU A 135 8.58 3.16 17.14
N ARG A 136 8.48 3.71 18.32
CA ARG A 136 7.20 3.89 18.99
C ARG A 136 6.47 5.08 18.39
N CYS A 137 5.30 4.84 17.84
CA CYS A 137 4.50 5.83 17.13
C CYS A 137 3.16 6.04 17.82
N ARG A 138 2.66 7.28 17.77
CA ARG A 138 1.26 7.62 18.02
C ARG A 138 0.59 7.89 16.67
N GLN A 139 -0.53 7.24 16.42
CA GLN A 139 -1.32 7.47 15.21
C GLN A 139 -2.74 7.88 15.58
N ASP A 140 -3.15 9.06 15.12
CA ASP A 140 -4.53 9.50 15.19
C ASP A 140 -5.26 9.05 13.93
N GLU A 141 -6.30 8.23 14.10
CA GLU A 141 -7.03 7.61 13.02
C GLU A 141 -8.46 8.12 12.93
N VAL A 142 -8.90 8.30 11.70
CA VAL A 142 -10.31 8.51 11.35
C VAL A 142 -10.81 7.30 10.56
N PHE A 143 -12.04 6.88 10.80
CA PHE A 143 -12.65 5.72 10.15
C PHE A 143 -13.87 6.16 9.36
N TYR A 144 -13.92 5.73 8.10
CA TYR A 144 -15.06 5.87 7.23
C TYR A 144 -15.74 4.53 6.99
N LEU A 145 -17.01 4.56 6.62
CA LEU A 145 -17.77 3.38 6.23
C LEU A 145 -18.08 3.45 4.74
N ALA A 146 -17.84 2.36 4.02
CA ALA A 146 -18.23 2.23 2.63
C ALA A 146 -18.98 0.91 2.43
N ARG A 147 -20.19 1.00 1.84
CA ARG A 147 -20.99 -0.16 1.45
C ARG A 147 -20.76 -0.47 -0.01
N LEU A 148 -20.21 -1.63 -0.26
CA LEU A 148 -19.90 -2.10 -1.60
C LEU A 148 -21.12 -2.76 -2.23
N THR A 149 -21.29 -2.52 -3.52
CA THR A 149 -22.26 -3.23 -4.34
C THR A 149 -21.61 -4.49 -4.96
N ASP A 150 -22.43 -5.38 -5.50
CA ASP A 150 -21.95 -6.56 -6.25
C ASP A 150 -21.00 -6.18 -7.39
N GLN A 151 -21.15 -4.99 -7.97
CA GLN A 151 -20.25 -4.52 -9.02
C GLN A 151 -18.81 -4.32 -8.48
N HIS A 152 -18.64 -3.85 -7.25
CA HIS A 152 -17.33 -3.70 -6.62
C HIS A 152 -16.71 -5.07 -6.29
N THR A 153 -17.52 -5.99 -5.77
CA THR A 153 -17.06 -7.32 -5.31
C THR A 153 -16.97 -8.37 -6.42
N SER A 154 -17.48 -8.07 -7.64
CA SER A 154 -17.39 -8.97 -8.79
C SER A 154 -15.96 -9.12 -9.34
N ARG A 155 -15.06 -8.23 -9.00
CA ARG A 155 -13.65 -8.28 -9.39
C ARG A 155 -12.81 -8.80 -8.22
N PRO A 156 -11.76 -9.58 -8.51
CA PRO A 156 -10.81 -9.97 -7.47
C PRO A 156 -10.12 -8.71 -6.91
N LEU A 157 -9.82 -8.72 -5.62
CA LEU A 157 -8.95 -7.73 -5.01
C LEU A 157 -7.55 -7.86 -5.62
N THR A 158 -6.86 -6.73 -5.82
CA THR A 158 -5.49 -6.71 -6.35
C THR A 158 -4.53 -6.18 -5.30
N ARG A 159 -3.25 -6.46 -5.50
CA ARG A 159 -2.13 -5.95 -4.69
C ARG A 159 -1.21 -5.06 -5.52
N ASP A 160 -1.68 -4.59 -6.67
CA ASP A 160 -0.85 -3.89 -7.64
C ASP A 160 -0.37 -2.51 -7.13
N GLY A 161 -1.10 -1.95 -6.16
CA GLY A 161 -0.74 -0.67 -5.52
C GLY A 161 0.13 -0.82 -4.28
N TRP A 162 0.44 -2.05 -3.84
CA TRP A 162 1.20 -2.28 -2.62
C TRP A 162 2.63 -1.80 -2.75
N THR A 163 3.13 -1.17 -1.70
CA THR A 163 4.54 -0.84 -1.52
C THR A 163 5.36 -2.11 -1.24
N GLU A 164 6.69 -2.02 -1.34
CA GLU A 164 7.57 -3.14 -0.98
C GLU A 164 7.35 -3.59 0.48
N VAL A 165 7.10 -2.63 1.37
CA VAL A 165 6.84 -2.91 2.80
C VAL A 165 5.53 -3.67 2.99
N GLU A 166 4.46 -3.28 2.28
CA GLU A 166 3.17 -3.99 2.34
C GLU A 166 3.28 -5.41 1.78
N HIS A 167 4.05 -5.61 0.71
CA HIS A 167 4.34 -6.95 0.21
C HIS A 167 5.08 -7.82 1.21
N ASP A 168 5.89 -7.22 2.09
CA ASP A 168 6.66 -7.92 3.11
C ASP A 168 5.83 -8.23 4.36
N VAL A 169 4.94 -7.32 4.77
CA VAL A 169 4.25 -7.40 6.06
C VAL A 169 2.77 -7.83 5.97
N VAL A 170 2.13 -7.73 4.79
CA VAL A 170 0.71 -8.07 4.63
C VAL A 170 0.57 -9.43 3.95
N ASP A 171 0.01 -10.40 4.67
CA ASP A 171 -0.12 -11.79 4.22
C ASP A 171 -1.32 -12.01 3.30
N GLU A 172 -2.49 -11.53 3.73
CA GLU A 172 -3.75 -11.78 3.04
C GLU A 172 -4.80 -10.70 3.32
N MET A 173 -5.83 -10.68 2.47
CA MET A 173 -7.09 -9.96 2.72
C MET A 173 -8.23 -10.97 2.75
N ARG A 174 -9.18 -10.78 3.68
CA ARG A 174 -10.31 -11.68 3.86
C ARG A 174 -11.57 -10.93 4.26
N TRP A 175 -12.69 -11.38 3.70
CA TRP A 175 -14.03 -10.96 4.10
C TRP A 175 -14.48 -11.75 5.32
N TRP A 176 -14.94 -11.03 6.35
CA TRP A 176 -15.35 -11.58 7.62
C TRP A 176 -16.81 -11.25 7.93
N THR A 177 -17.60 -12.25 8.29
CA THR A 177 -18.88 -12.02 8.97
C THR A 177 -18.63 -11.68 10.43
N LEU A 178 -19.56 -10.99 11.10
CA LEU A 178 -19.44 -10.70 12.54
C LEU A 178 -19.31 -11.98 13.40
N PRO A 179 -20.10 -13.06 13.15
CA PRO A 179 -19.92 -14.31 13.89
C PRO A 179 -18.51 -14.90 13.75
N GLU A 180 -17.94 -14.92 12.54
CA GLU A 180 -16.56 -15.38 12.33
C GLU A 180 -15.56 -14.49 13.06
N LEU A 181 -15.72 -13.17 12.96
CA LEU A 181 -14.82 -12.19 13.57
C LEU A 181 -14.77 -12.34 15.10
N ARG A 182 -15.89 -12.71 15.74
CA ARG A 182 -15.95 -13.00 17.18
C ARG A 182 -15.18 -14.26 17.60
N THR A 183 -14.83 -15.13 16.64
CA THR A 183 -14.08 -16.37 16.91
C THR A 183 -12.58 -16.25 16.61
N VAL A 184 -12.14 -15.10 16.10
CA VAL A 184 -10.72 -14.87 15.81
C VAL A 184 -9.92 -14.90 17.10
N THR A 185 -8.80 -15.63 17.08
CA THR A 185 -7.94 -15.83 18.27
C THR A 185 -6.71 -14.95 18.29
N ILE A 186 -6.37 -14.34 17.15
CA ILE A 186 -5.29 -13.35 17.05
C ILE A 186 -5.85 -11.94 17.23
N GLU A 187 -4.97 -10.98 17.41
CA GLU A 187 -5.36 -9.57 17.57
C GLU A 187 -6.16 -9.06 16.37
N VAL A 188 -7.13 -8.18 16.63
CA VAL A 188 -7.93 -7.49 15.61
C VAL A 188 -7.98 -6.02 15.95
N PHE A 189 -7.59 -5.16 15.03
CA PHE A 189 -7.57 -3.72 15.22
C PHE A 189 -8.60 -2.98 14.36
N PRO A 190 -9.36 -2.03 14.97
CA PRO A 190 -9.39 -1.68 16.39
C PRO A 190 -9.92 -2.83 17.27
N ALA A 191 -9.45 -2.90 18.52
CA ALA A 191 -9.90 -3.91 19.48
C ALA A 191 -11.42 -3.86 19.64
N GLY A 192 -12.06 -5.04 19.71
CA GLY A 192 -13.51 -5.13 19.80
C GLY A 192 -14.25 -4.76 18.50
N LEU A 193 -13.58 -4.85 17.34
CA LEU A 193 -14.13 -4.46 16.04
C LEU A 193 -15.53 -5.05 15.78
N SER A 194 -15.79 -6.30 16.15
CA SER A 194 -17.10 -6.93 15.95
C SER A 194 -18.24 -6.18 16.63
N ASP A 195 -18.01 -5.75 17.88
CA ASP A 195 -19.04 -5.05 18.67
C ASP A 195 -19.15 -3.57 18.25
N LEU A 196 -18.05 -2.99 17.78
CA LEU A 196 -18.04 -1.64 17.21
C LEU A 196 -18.79 -1.58 15.89
N LEU A 197 -18.66 -2.64 15.06
CA LEU A 197 -19.22 -2.69 13.72
C LEU A 197 -20.72 -3.03 13.72
N GLU A 198 -21.19 -3.83 14.69
CA GLU A 198 -22.59 -4.33 14.74
C GLU A 198 -23.63 -3.20 14.61
N PRO A 199 -23.54 -2.07 15.34
CA PRO A 199 -24.49 -0.97 15.16
C PRO A 199 -24.47 -0.35 13.75
N LEU A 200 -23.32 -0.35 13.08
CA LEU A 200 -23.18 0.23 11.75
C LEU A 200 -23.79 -0.63 10.66
N LEU A 201 -24.06 -1.92 10.88
CA LEU A 201 -24.76 -2.77 9.90
C LEU A 201 -26.17 -2.26 9.61
N GLY A 202 -26.85 -1.64 10.58
CA GLY A 202 -28.15 -1.00 10.43
C GLY A 202 -28.11 0.39 9.76
N GLY A 203 -26.92 0.90 9.49
CA GLY A 203 -26.67 2.26 8.96
C GLY A 203 -25.99 3.16 9.99
N TRP A 204 -25.27 4.16 9.48
CA TRP A 204 -24.65 5.19 10.32
C TRP A 204 -25.69 6.25 10.71
N ASP A 205 -25.69 6.64 11.97
CA ASP A 205 -26.64 7.62 12.52
C ASP A 205 -26.19 9.09 12.35
N GLY A 206 -25.05 9.32 11.68
CA GLY A 206 -24.46 10.64 11.48
C GLY A 206 -23.57 11.09 12.63
N SER A 207 -23.37 10.28 13.70
CA SER A 207 -22.53 10.64 14.83
C SER A 207 -21.15 9.97 14.75
N THR A 208 -20.11 10.73 15.12
CA THR A 208 -18.74 10.20 15.21
C THR A 208 -18.47 9.71 16.63
N ARG A 209 -18.16 8.43 16.80
CA ARG A 209 -17.77 7.85 18.09
C ARG A 209 -16.26 7.96 18.29
N HIS A 210 -15.84 8.54 19.42
CA HIS A 210 -14.43 8.54 19.82
C HIS A 210 -14.12 7.27 20.62
N LEU A 211 -13.18 6.44 20.13
CA LEU A 211 -12.82 5.16 20.74
C LEU A 211 -11.76 5.28 21.84
N GLY A 212 -11.23 6.49 22.05
CA GLY A 212 -10.20 6.75 23.04
C GLY A 212 -8.79 6.47 22.56
N GLU A 213 -7.87 6.27 23.51
CA GLU A 213 -6.48 5.93 23.27
C GLU A 213 -6.27 4.43 23.55
N ALA A 214 -5.59 3.75 22.64
CA ALA A 214 -5.18 2.35 22.76
C ALA A 214 -3.66 2.23 22.71
N THR A 215 -3.12 1.22 23.41
CA THR A 215 -1.73 0.78 23.25
C THR A 215 -1.78 -0.64 22.69
N GLU A 216 -1.17 -0.85 21.54
CA GLU A 216 -1.23 -2.08 20.75
C GLU A 216 0.14 -2.71 20.60
#